data_970a8fca3187479dc11e434ba12af499
#
_entry.id   970a8fca3187479dc11e434ba12af499
#
_cell.length_a   1.000
_cell.length_b   1.000
_cell.length_c   1.000
_cell.angle_alpha   90.00
_cell.angle_beta   90.00
_cell.angle_gamma   90.00
#
_symmetry.space_group_name_H-M   'P 1'
#
loop_
_entity.id
_entity.type
_entity.pdbx_description
1 polymer ?
#
loop_
_entity_poly.entity_id
_entity_poly.type
_entity_poly.pdbx_seq_one_letter_code
_entity_poly.pdbx_strand_id
1 'polypeptide(L)'
;VALDKRFQRDYAKLAEDLTGWIAGYVRGAGFSGVVLGVSGGVDSAVSAALAVRGLGAGNVHALLLPHAESDPDSESDGLLVCDQLGLAHERVDITPYCAPLLADIPPDARIRRGNVKARVRMILLFDRSSAIPALVLGTGNKTEGLLGYTTLHGDDACGLNPLAQAYKTEVWELAKNLGLPERVIAKAPSADLWPTQTDEGELGMRYRQADEILFDFAERGMDQDSLISAGHDPAVVDHLLGIVKRCAFKRRGPAVPPAYR
;
A
#
# COMPACT_ATOMS: atom_id res chain seq x y z
N VAL A 1 21.32 -10.21 4.12
CA VAL A 1 20.63 -11.10 5.07
C VAL A 1 19.79 -12.07 4.24
N ALA A 2 19.92 -13.39 4.53
CA ALA A 2 19.11 -14.41 3.84
C ALA A 2 17.62 -14.19 4.13
N LEU A 3 16.78 -14.46 3.11
CA LEU A 3 15.32 -14.38 3.25
C LEU A 3 14.83 -15.47 4.21
N ASP A 4 13.96 -15.12 5.17
CA ASP A 4 13.38 -16.08 6.08
C ASP A 4 12.56 -17.14 5.32
N LYS A 5 12.57 -18.38 5.83
CA LYS A 5 11.88 -19.52 5.19
C LYS A 5 10.39 -19.31 4.98
N ARG A 6 9.74 -18.49 5.82
CA ARG A 6 8.32 -18.14 5.70
C ARG A 6 8.00 -17.45 4.38
N PHE A 7 8.98 -16.70 3.84
CA PHE A 7 8.85 -15.87 2.64
C PHE A 7 9.62 -16.44 1.44
N GLN A 8 10.19 -17.65 1.55
CA GLN A 8 10.82 -18.33 0.43
C GLN A 8 9.77 -18.95 -0.48
N ARG A 9 9.58 -18.35 -1.65
CA ARG A 9 8.64 -18.82 -2.68
C ARG A 9 9.12 -18.44 -4.07
N ASP A 10 8.48 -18.99 -5.09
CA ASP A 10 8.72 -18.59 -6.48
C ASP A 10 8.04 -17.23 -6.75
N TYR A 11 8.81 -16.16 -6.73
CA TYR A 11 8.33 -14.80 -6.97
C TYR A 11 8.04 -14.52 -8.45
N ALA A 12 8.64 -15.27 -9.38
CA ALA A 12 8.29 -15.18 -10.80
C ALA A 12 6.86 -15.71 -11.01
N LYS A 13 6.57 -16.88 -10.44
CA LYS A 13 5.23 -17.47 -10.47
C LYS A 13 4.19 -16.59 -9.76
N LEU A 14 4.52 -16.04 -8.59
CA LEU A 14 3.63 -15.10 -7.90
C LEU A 14 3.32 -13.87 -8.74
N ALA A 15 4.33 -13.28 -9.39
CA ALA A 15 4.14 -12.13 -10.27
C ALA A 15 3.24 -12.48 -11.46
N GLU A 16 3.38 -13.67 -12.08
CA GLU A 16 2.47 -14.14 -13.14
C GLU A 16 1.04 -14.30 -12.63
N ASP A 17 0.85 -14.93 -11.47
CA ASP A 17 -0.49 -15.16 -10.91
C ASP A 17 -1.20 -13.84 -10.58
N LEU A 18 -0.50 -12.88 -9.95
CA LEU A 18 -1.04 -11.56 -9.66
C LEU A 18 -1.34 -10.77 -10.94
N THR A 19 -0.46 -10.85 -11.94
CA THR A 19 -0.66 -10.24 -13.27
C THR A 19 -1.93 -10.79 -13.95
N GLY A 20 -2.08 -12.10 -13.96
CA GLY A 20 -3.26 -12.78 -14.50
C GLY A 20 -4.54 -12.43 -13.76
N TRP A 21 -4.46 -12.36 -12.41
CA TRP A 21 -5.58 -11.97 -11.57
C TRP A 21 -6.05 -10.53 -11.84
N ILE A 22 -5.12 -9.55 -11.92
CA ILE A 22 -5.45 -8.16 -12.26
C ILE A 22 -6.20 -8.11 -13.61
N ALA A 23 -5.62 -8.73 -14.65
CA ALA A 23 -6.21 -8.72 -15.99
C ALA A 23 -7.60 -9.38 -16.03
N GLY A 24 -7.76 -10.51 -15.35
CA GLY A 24 -9.02 -11.23 -15.25
C GLY A 24 -10.09 -10.44 -14.51
N TYR A 25 -9.73 -9.84 -13.37
CA TYR A 25 -10.65 -9.05 -12.55
C TYR A 25 -11.14 -7.79 -13.28
N VAL A 26 -10.22 -7.00 -13.85
CA VAL A 26 -10.55 -5.76 -14.57
C VAL A 26 -11.49 -6.04 -15.76
N ARG A 27 -11.15 -7.03 -16.59
CA ARG A 27 -11.99 -7.41 -17.74
C ARG A 27 -13.33 -8.03 -17.31
N GLY A 28 -13.32 -8.87 -16.28
CA GLY A 28 -14.55 -9.48 -15.73
C GLY A 28 -15.51 -8.45 -15.13
N ALA A 29 -15.00 -7.34 -14.64
CA ALA A 29 -15.80 -6.21 -14.15
C ALA A 29 -16.26 -5.26 -15.29
N GLY A 30 -15.91 -5.52 -16.54
CA GLY A 30 -16.32 -4.71 -17.70
C GLY A 30 -15.44 -3.47 -17.93
N PHE A 31 -14.24 -3.41 -17.33
CA PHE A 31 -13.29 -2.31 -17.51
C PHE A 31 -12.13 -2.71 -18.40
N SER A 32 -11.43 -1.72 -18.96
CA SER A 32 -10.27 -1.93 -19.82
C SER A 32 -8.93 -1.59 -19.14
N GLY A 33 -8.94 -0.81 -18.06
CA GLY A 33 -7.73 -0.31 -17.42
C GLY A 33 -7.88 -0.07 -15.93
N VAL A 34 -6.81 0.48 -15.37
CA VAL A 34 -6.73 0.90 -13.96
C VAL A 34 -6.15 2.30 -13.83
N VAL A 35 -6.53 2.97 -12.74
CA VAL A 35 -5.93 4.23 -12.27
C VAL A 35 -5.21 3.95 -10.96
N LEU A 36 -3.99 4.44 -10.78
CA LEU A 36 -3.28 4.34 -9.50
C LEU A 36 -2.43 5.58 -9.20
N GLY A 37 -2.20 5.82 -7.92
CA GLY A 37 -1.19 6.77 -7.46
C GLY A 37 0.19 6.13 -7.47
N VAL A 38 1.17 6.74 -8.16
CA VAL A 38 2.57 6.33 -8.13
C VAL A 38 3.30 7.27 -7.18
N SER A 39 3.55 6.79 -5.95
CA SER A 39 4.11 7.60 -4.86
C SER A 39 5.64 7.64 -4.83
N GLY A 40 6.31 6.85 -5.68
CA GLY A 40 7.75 6.61 -5.58
C GLY A 40 8.14 5.57 -4.50
N GLY A 41 7.18 5.00 -3.80
CA GLY A 41 7.38 3.87 -2.89
C GLY A 41 7.27 2.52 -3.60
N VAL A 42 7.89 1.49 -3.01
CA VAL A 42 7.98 0.13 -3.59
C VAL A 42 6.61 -0.51 -3.85
N ASP A 43 5.61 -0.29 -2.99
CA ASP A 43 4.29 -0.89 -3.12
C ASP A 43 3.56 -0.38 -4.36
N SER A 44 3.54 0.95 -4.58
CA SER A 44 2.95 1.55 -5.77
C SER A 44 3.69 1.14 -7.04
N ALA A 45 5.02 1.01 -6.98
CA ALA A 45 5.84 0.57 -8.09
C ALA A 45 5.54 -0.89 -8.49
N VAL A 46 5.42 -1.81 -7.50
CA VAL A 46 5.05 -3.22 -7.75
C VAL A 46 3.64 -3.32 -8.31
N SER A 47 2.66 -2.61 -7.73
CA SER A 47 1.29 -2.58 -8.24
C SER A 47 1.23 -2.09 -9.68
N ALA A 48 1.96 -1.01 -10.01
CA ALA A 48 2.05 -0.47 -11.37
C ALA A 48 2.68 -1.49 -12.34
N ALA A 49 3.80 -2.12 -11.97
CA ALA A 49 4.48 -3.09 -12.82
C ALA A 49 3.62 -4.32 -13.12
N LEU A 50 2.92 -4.85 -12.10
CA LEU A 50 1.98 -5.97 -12.27
C LEU A 50 0.82 -5.59 -13.21
N ALA A 51 0.27 -4.38 -13.04
CA ALA A 51 -0.80 -3.88 -13.90
C ALA A 51 -0.34 -3.70 -15.36
N VAL A 52 0.86 -3.14 -15.58
CA VAL A 52 1.44 -3.00 -16.93
C VAL A 52 1.62 -4.36 -17.59
N ARG A 53 2.12 -5.36 -16.87
CA ARG A 53 2.26 -6.72 -17.41
C ARG A 53 0.91 -7.35 -17.79
N GLY A 54 -0.15 -7.10 -17.03
CA GLY A 54 -1.46 -7.71 -17.25
C GLY A 54 -2.36 -7.01 -18.26
N LEU A 55 -2.27 -5.69 -18.32
CA LEU A 55 -3.18 -4.84 -19.10
C LEU A 55 -2.48 -4.11 -20.24
N GLY A 56 -1.15 -4.01 -20.24
CA GLY A 56 -0.37 -3.15 -21.12
C GLY A 56 -0.31 -1.70 -20.60
N ALA A 57 0.79 -1.01 -20.86
CA ALA A 57 1.04 0.35 -20.37
C ALA A 57 -0.05 1.37 -20.76
N GLY A 58 -0.65 1.23 -21.95
CA GLY A 58 -1.73 2.11 -22.43
C GLY A 58 -3.04 2.01 -21.65
N ASN A 59 -3.21 0.97 -20.81
CA ASN A 59 -4.39 0.76 -19.96
C ASN A 59 -4.11 0.97 -18.48
N VAL A 60 -2.96 1.55 -18.13
CA VAL A 60 -2.57 1.89 -16.77
C VAL A 60 -2.35 3.39 -16.67
N HIS A 61 -3.21 4.07 -15.93
CA HIS A 61 -3.21 5.53 -15.78
C HIS A 61 -2.56 5.90 -14.47
N ALA A 62 -1.33 6.41 -14.52
CA ALA A 62 -0.56 6.79 -13.34
C ALA A 62 -0.83 8.26 -12.95
N LEU A 63 -1.10 8.52 -11.68
CA LEU A 63 -1.16 9.85 -11.10
C LEU A 63 0.00 10.05 -10.11
N LEU A 64 0.74 11.14 -10.29
CA LEU A 64 1.68 11.67 -9.30
C LEU A 64 0.95 12.76 -8.52
N LEU A 65 0.76 12.54 -7.20
CA LEU A 65 -0.07 13.37 -6.34
C LEU A 65 0.74 14.01 -5.20
N PRO A 66 1.76 14.85 -5.52
CA PRO A 66 2.60 15.47 -4.50
C PRO A 66 1.82 16.51 -3.70
N HIS A 67 2.26 16.74 -2.45
CA HIS A 67 1.89 17.86 -1.59
C HIS A 67 3.13 18.69 -1.29
N ALA A 68 3.01 19.96 -0.98
CA ALA A 68 4.14 20.84 -0.66
C ALA A 68 5.03 20.34 0.50
N GLU A 69 4.48 19.51 1.40
CA GLU A 69 5.22 18.89 2.50
C GLU A 69 5.72 17.47 2.18
N SER A 70 5.48 16.94 0.96
CA SER A 70 6.01 15.65 0.53
C SER A 70 7.53 15.72 0.35
N ASP A 71 8.20 14.58 0.52
CA ASP A 71 9.62 14.44 0.21
C ASP A 71 9.83 14.67 -1.29
N PRO A 72 10.70 15.63 -1.68
CA PRO A 72 11.01 15.88 -3.09
C PRO A 72 11.48 14.64 -3.86
N ASP A 73 12.16 13.71 -3.18
CA ASP A 73 12.60 12.45 -3.76
C ASP A 73 11.43 11.51 -4.11
N SER A 74 10.28 11.65 -3.45
CA SER A 74 9.11 10.82 -3.74
C SER A 74 8.57 11.06 -5.15
N GLU A 75 8.50 12.31 -5.60
CA GLU A 75 8.06 12.63 -6.96
C GLU A 75 9.08 12.14 -8.00
N SER A 76 10.39 12.35 -7.77
CA SER A 76 11.44 11.90 -8.69
C SER A 76 11.50 10.37 -8.80
N ASP A 77 11.26 9.65 -7.71
CA ASP A 77 11.18 8.19 -7.70
C ASP A 77 9.93 7.70 -8.43
N GLY A 78 8.80 8.39 -8.27
CA GLY A 78 7.57 8.11 -9.02
C GLY A 78 7.75 8.28 -10.53
N LEU A 79 8.40 9.36 -10.95
CA LEU A 79 8.77 9.59 -12.36
C LEU A 79 9.67 8.49 -12.89
N LEU A 80 10.69 8.08 -12.12
CA LEU A 80 11.60 6.99 -12.50
C LEU A 80 10.84 5.68 -12.73
N VAL A 81 9.85 5.37 -11.91
CA VAL A 81 8.99 4.19 -12.10
C VAL A 81 8.14 4.33 -13.37
N CYS A 82 7.51 5.49 -13.59
CA CYS A 82 6.71 5.72 -14.79
C CYS A 82 7.55 5.58 -16.07
N ASP A 83 8.74 6.18 -16.10
CA ASP A 83 9.65 6.12 -17.24
C ASP A 83 10.10 4.68 -17.54
N GLN A 84 10.50 3.92 -16.50
CA GLN A 84 10.93 2.53 -16.68
C GLN A 84 9.80 1.63 -17.19
N LEU A 85 8.56 1.87 -16.74
CA LEU A 85 7.40 1.08 -17.13
C LEU A 85 6.72 1.57 -18.42
N GLY A 86 7.20 2.67 -19.01
CA GLY A 86 6.59 3.30 -20.19
C GLY A 86 5.19 3.84 -19.93
N LEU A 87 4.92 4.29 -18.68
CA LEU A 87 3.63 4.81 -18.26
C LEU A 87 3.48 6.29 -18.60
N ALA A 88 2.41 6.62 -19.32
CA ALA A 88 1.90 7.99 -19.32
C ALA A 88 1.41 8.34 -17.91
N HIS A 89 1.75 9.53 -17.44
CA HIS A 89 1.37 9.98 -16.11
C HIS A 89 0.81 11.41 -16.12
N GLU A 90 -0.03 11.69 -15.14
CA GLU A 90 -0.53 13.03 -14.85
C GLU A 90 0.00 13.46 -13.48
N ARG A 91 0.53 14.70 -13.41
CA ARG A 91 0.95 15.31 -12.15
C ARG A 91 -0.13 16.26 -11.65
N VAL A 92 -0.63 16.02 -10.44
CA VAL A 92 -1.60 16.91 -9.79
C VAL A 92 -1.07 17.29 -8.40
N ASP A 93 -0.68 18.56 -8.22
CA ASP A 93 -0.35 19.08 -6.89
C ASP A 93 -1.63 19.12 -6.02
N ILE A 94 -1.63 18.34 -4.93
CA ILE A 94 -2.78 18.26 -4.04
C ILE A 94 -2.81 19.38 -2.99
N THR A 95 -1.79 20.22 -2.91
CA THR A 95 -1.69 21.30 -1.91
C THR A 95 -2.90 22.24 -1.92
N PRO A 96 -3.35 22.78 -3.08
CA PRO A 96 -4.51 23.68 -3.10
C PRO A 96 -5.81 22.99 -2.70
N TYR A 97 -5.97 21.70 -2.95
CA TYR A 97 -7.15 20.93 -2.52
C TYR A 97 -7.14 20.65 -1.01
N CYS A 98 -5.96 20.48 -0.42
CA CYS A 98 -5.80 20.25 1.01
C CYS A 98 -5.91 21.54 1.83
N ALA A 99 -5.48 22.68 1.30
CA ALA A 99 -5.34 23.93 2.04
C ALA A 99 -6.61 24.34 2.83
N PRO A 100 -7.82 24.42 2.21
CA PRO A 100 -9.02 24.80 2.94
C PRO A 100 -9.41 23.79 4.03
N LEU A 101 -9.14 22.49 3.82
CA LEU A 101 -9.44 21.42 4.78
C LEU A 101 -8.44 21.39 5.96
N LEU A 102 -7.24 21.90 5.74
CA LEU A 102 -6.16 21.95 6.75
C LEU A 102 -6.17 23.24 7.56
N ALA A 103 -6.93 24.26 7.16
CA ALA A 103 -6.93 25.59 7.77
C ALA A 103 -7.22 25.55 9.28
N ASP A 104 -8.19 24.75 9.70
CA ASP A 104 -8.62 24.61 11.09
C ASP A 104 -7.97 23.42 11.83
N ILE A 105 -6.97 22.76 11.22
CA ILE A 105 -6.27 21.62 11.85
C ILE A 105 -4.91 22.09 12.35
N PRO A 106 -4.64 21.99 13.66
CA PRO A 106 -3.36 22.38 14.24
C PRO A 106 -2.17 21.69 13.52
N PRO A 107 -1.04 22.41 13.31
CA PRO A 107 0.13 21.86 12.61
C PRO A 107 0.71 20.60 13.27
N ASP A 108 0.61 20.46 14.58
CA ASP A 108 1.06 19.32 15.38
C ASP A 108 0.11 18.11 15.31
N ALA A 109 -1.11 18.29 14.83
CA ALA A 109 -2.08 17.21 14.64
C ALA A 109 -1.76 16.38 13.37
N ARG A 110 -0.54 15.82 13.29
CA ARG A 110 0.04 15.17 12.09
C ARG A 110 -0.86 14.11 11.48
N ILE A 111 -1.40 13.18 12.31
CA ILE A 111 -2.29 12.12 11.83
C ILE A 111 -3.55 12.67 11.18
N ARG A 112 -4.18 13.69 11.77
CA ARG A 112 -5.38 14.31 11.18
C ARG A 112 -5.06 14.94 9.83
N ARG A 113 -3.95 15.68 9.75
CA ARG A 113 -3.46 16.32 8.53
C ARG A 113 -3.11 15.29 7.45
N GLY A 114 -2.40 14.22 7.82
CA GLY A 114 -2.09 13.10 6.93
C GLY A 114 -3.33 12.43 6.37
N ASN A 115 -4.33 12.16 7.22
CA ASN A 115 -5.60 11.59 6.80
C ASN A 115 -6.35 12.47 5.79
N VAL A 116 -6.26 13.80 5.89
CA VAL A 116 -6.83 14.70 4.87
C VAL A 116 -6.12 14.51 3.54
N LYS A 117 -4.78 14.51 3.52
CA LYS A 117 -3.99 14.33 2.30
C LYS A 117 -4.29 12.98 1.61
N ALA A 118 -4.35 11.89 2.39
CA ALA A 118 -4.69 10.56 1.86
C ALA A 118 -6.08 10.54 1.21
N ARG A 119 -7.08 11.18 1.85
CA ARG A 119 -8.44 11.24 1.29
C ARG A 119 -8.55 12.16 0.08
N VAL A 120 -7.79 13.24 0.01
CA VAL A 120 -7.74 14.08 -1.20
C VAL A 120 -7.15 13.29 -2.37
N ARG A 121 -6.08 12.51 -2.15
CA ARG A 121 -5.54 11.59 -3.17
C ARG A 121 -6.59 10.59 -3.63
N MET A 122 -7.32 9.98 -2.72
CA MET A 122 -8.41 9.05 -3.03
C MET A 122 -9.48 9.71 -3.90
N ILE A 123 -9.94 10.92 -3.57
CA ILE A 123 -10.94 11.66 -4.36
C ILE A 123 -10.46 11.81 -5.80
N LEU A 124 -9.22 12.24 -6.03
CA LEU A 124 -8.67 12.44 -7.37
C LEU A 124 -8.54 11.12 -8.15
N LEU A 125 -8.15 10.03 -7.49
CA LEU A 125 -8.07 8.70 -8.11
C LEU A 125 -9.46 8.21 -8.55
N PHE A 126 -10.48 8.34 -7.70
CA PHE A 126 -11.85 7.92 -8.03
C PHE A 126 -12.52 8.85 -9.05
N ASP A 127 -12.24 10.14 -9.02
CA ASP A 127 -12.70 11.07 -10.06
C ASP A 127 -12.14 10.68 -11.43
N ARG A 128 -10.82 10.42 -11.50
CA ARG A 128 -10.19 9.98 -12.74
C ARG A 128 -10.72 8.63 -13.21
N SER A 129 -10.90 7.68 -12.30
CA SER A 129 -11.51 6.38 -12.58
C SER A 129 -12.92 6.49 -13.18
N SER A 130 -13.69 7.50 -12.75
CA SER A 130 -15.03 7.76 -13.28
C SER A 130 -15.02 8.42 -14.67
N ALA A 131 -13.96 9.14 -15.01
CA ALA A 131 -13.80 9.82 -16.30
C ALA A 131 -13.38 8.89 -17.44
N ILE A 132 -12.81 7.72 -17.11
CA ILE A 132 -12.32 6.73 -18.07
C ILE A 132 -12.77 5.33 -17.63
N PRO A 133 -12.85 4.33 -18.55
CA PRO A 133 -13.28 2.98 -18.21
C PRO A 133 -12.19 2.20 -17.44
N ALA A 134 -11.84 2.65 -16.23
CA ALA A 134 -10.80 2.10 -15.40
C ALA A 134 -11.23 1.96 -13.94
N LEU A 135 -10.63 1.00 -13.22
CA LEU A 135 -10.81 0.81 -11.78
C LEU A 135 -9.65 1.44 -11.00
N VAL A 136 -9.90 1.91 -9.78
CA VAL A 136 -8.82 2.34 -8.88
C VAL A 136 -8.05 1.10 -8.41
N LEU A 137 -6.74 1.04 -8.67
CA LEU A 137 -5.85 -0.01 -8.23
C LEU A 137 -5.22 0.37 -6.88
N GLY A 138 -5.44 -0.45 -5.86
CA GLY A 138 -4.84 -0.33 -4.55
C GLY A 138 -3.37 -0.74 -4.54
N THR A 139 -2.65 -0.21 -3.58
CA THR A 139 -1.21 -0.46 -3.39
C THR A 139 -0.86 -0.95 -1.98
N GLY A 140 -1.85 -1.03 -1.08
CA GLY A 140 -1.64 -1.47 0.30
C GLY A 140 -1.29 -2.96 0.39
N ASN A 141 -0.30 -3.29 1.20
CA ASN A 141 0.14 -4.67 1.40
C ASN A 141 -0.52 -5.32 2.64
N LYS A 142 -0.31 -6.63 2.82
CA LYS A 142 -0.90 -7.40 3.92
C LYS A 142 -0.45 -6.93 5.30
N THR A 143 0.82 -6.55 5.44
CA THR A 143 1.38 -6.05 6.70
C THR A 143 0.69 -4.77 7.14
N GLU A 144 0.58 -3.80 6.24
CA GLU A 144 -0.16 -2.55 6.49
C GLU A 144 -1.62 -2.82 6.83
N GLY A 145 -2.27 -3.72 6.10
CA GLY A 145 -3.65 -4.14 6.37
C GLY A 145 -3.83 -4.75 7.75
N LEU A 146 -2.94 -5.65 8.18
CA LEU A 146 -2.99 -6.28 9.51
C LEU A 146 -2.73 -5.26 10.63
N LEU A 147 -1.79 -4.36 10.44
CA LEU A 147 -1.46 -3.29 11.39
C LEU A 147 -2.45 -2.12 11.35
N GLY A 148 -3.34 -2.07 10.35
CA GLY A 148 -4.21 -0.92 10.12
C GLY A 148 -3.42 0.35 9.84
N TYR A 149 -2.22 0.22 9.28
CA TYR A 149 -1.35 1.34 8.88
C TYR A 149 -1.81 1.91 7.54
N THR A 150 -3.05 2.38 7.54
CA THR A 150 -3.76 2.96 6.41
C THR A 150 -4.74 4.02 6.90
N THR A 151 -5.13 4.93 6.04
CA THR A 151 -6.21 5.87 6.28
C THR A 151 -7.52 5.29 5.76
N LEU A 152 -8.46 4.99 6.67
CA LEU A 152 -9.79 4.49 6.30
C LEU A 152 -10.49 5.47 5.34
N HIS A 153 -10.97 4.93 4.20
CA HIS A 153 -11.52 5.72 3.09
C HIS A 153 -10.53 6.74 2.51
N GLY A 154 -9.24 6.45 2.58
CA GLY A 154 -8.15 7.20 1.98
C GLY A 154 -7.35 6.28 1.06
N ASP A 155 -6.12 5.96 1.47
CA ASP A 155 -5.23 5.08 0.74
C ASP A 155 -5.66 3.60 0.73
N ASP A 156 -6.57 3.18 1.62
CA ASP A 156 -7.18 1.84 1.62
C ASP A 156 -8.33 1.70 0.59
N ALA A 157 -8.85 2.82 0.08
CA ALA A 157 -9.97 2.80 -0.86
C ALA A 157 -9.51 2.46 -2.28
N CYS A 158 -10.03 1.36 -2.82
CA CYS A 158 -9.70 0.91 -4.16
C CYS A 158 -10.78 -0.03 -4.72
N GLY A 159 -10.76 -0.24 -6.04
CA GLY A 159 -11.62 -1.21 -6.71
C GLY A 159 -11.05 -2.64 -6.71
N LEU A 160 -9.71 -2.76 -6.68
CA LEU A 160 -8.97 -4.01 -6.53
C LEU A 160 -7.61 -3.74 -5.89
N ASN A 161 -7.09 -4.71 -5.13
CA ASN A 161 -5.79 -4.57 -4.46
C ASN A 161 -4.95 -5.85 -4.62
N PRO A 162 -3.96 -5.86 -5.53
CA PRO A 162 -3.15 -7.05 -5.80
C PRO A 162 -2.21 -7.43 -4.66
N LEU A 163 -1.80 -6.48 -3.81
CA LEU A 163 -0.84 -6.70 -2.75
C LEU A 163 -1.50 -7.05 -1.40
N ALA A 164 -2.82 -7.08 -1.32
CA ALA A 164 -3.56 -7.30 -0.06
C ALA A 164 -3.20 -8.62 0.66
N GLN A 165 -2.63 -9.60 -0.06
CA GLN A 165 -2.20 -10.88 0.49
C GLN A 165 -0.66 -11.05 0.50
N ALA A 166 0.11 -10.05 0.09
CA ALA A 166 1.56 -10.06 0.12
C ALA A 166 2.07 -9.27 1.33
N TYR A 167 2.94 -9.88 2.13
CA TYR A 167 3.64 -9.18 3.21
C TYR A 167 4.64 -8.17 2.65
N LYS A 168 5.00 -7.14 3.42
CA LYS A 168 5.99 -6.14 2.98
C LYS A 168 7.31 -6.78 2.52
N THR A 169 7.76 -7.81 3.24
CA THR A 169 8.93 -8.59 2.86
C THR A 169 8.77 -9.23 1.47
N GLU A 170 7.59 -9.73 1.13
CA GLU A 170 7.31 -10.30 -0.18
C GLU A 170 7.21 -9.23 -1.27
N VAL A 171 6.72 -8.04 -0.94
CA VAL A 171 6.68 -6.90 -1.87
C VAL A 171 8.09 -6.51 -2.33
N TRP A 172 9.08 -6.48 -1.43
CA TRP A 172 10.47 -6.24 -1.81
C TRP A 172 11.03 -7.32 -2.74
N GLU A 173 10.72 -8.58 -2.49
CA GLU A 173 11.18 -9.67 -3.36
C GLU A 173 10.47 -9.64 -4.74
N LEU A 174 9.17 -9.31 -4.77
CA LEU A 174 8.44 -9.04 -6.01
C LEU A 174 9.07 -7.89 -6.80
N ALA A 175 9.42 -6.79 -6.12
CA ALA A 175 10.06 -5.63 -6.75
C ALA A 175 11.38 -5.99 -7.43
N LYS A 176 12.21 -6.82 -6.76
CA LYS A 176 13.47 -7.34 -7.33
C LYS A 176 13.20 -8.24 -8.54
N ASN A 177 12.24 -9.16 -8.43
CA ASN A 177 11.87 -10.06 -9.51
C ASN A 177 11.33 -9.31 -10.73
N LEU A 178 10.59 -8.23 -10.50
CA LEU A 178 10.05 -7.36 -11.53
C LEU A 178 11.10 -6.44 -12.17
N GLY A 179 12.32 -6.39 -11.61
CA GLY A 179 13.42 -5.56 -12.10
C GLY A 179 13.19 -4.06 -11.88
N LEU A 180 12.47 -3.70 -10.80
CA LEU A 180 12.22 -2.31 -10.46
C LEU A 180 13.50 -1.58 -10.04
N PRO A 181 13.57 -0.22 -10.09
CA PRO A 181 14.78 0.52 -9.79
C PRO A 181 15.26 0.26 -8.36
N GLU A 182 16.56 -0.03 -8.19
CA GLU A 182 17.15 -0.31 -6.89
C GLU A 182 16.94 0.84 -5.89
N ARG A 183 16.95 2.08 -6.37
CA ARG A 183 16.68 3.27 -5.56
C ARG A 183 15.30 3.21 -4.91
N VAL A 184 14.27 2.74 -5.64
CA VAL A 184 12.90 2.59 -5.14
C VAL A 184 12.79 1.40 -4.18
N ILE A 185 13.49 0.30 -4.48
CA ILE A 185 13.51 -0.90 -3.63
C ILE A 185 14.19 -0.62 -2.29
N ALA A 186 15.30 0.12 -2.31
CA ALA A 186 16.11 0.43 -1.13
C ALA A 186 15.58 1.59 -0.29
N LYS A 187 14.61 2.37 -0.82
CA LYS A 187 14.00 3.50 -0.10
C LYS A 187 13.34 3.03 1.19
N ALA A 188 13.58 3.74 2.29
CA ALA A 188 12.90 3.48 3.55
C ALA A 188 11.39 3.66 3.39
N PRO A 189 10.57 2.69 3.85
CA PRO A 189 9.12 2.80 3.78
C PRO A 189 8.61 4.04 4.51
N SER A 190 7.74 4.79 3.84
CA SER A 190 7.10 5.99 4.39
C SER A 190 5.78 6.24 3.67
N ALA A 191 4.76 6.63 4.43
CA ALA A 191 3.49 7.12 3.87
C ALA A 191 3.61 8.55 3.30
N ASP A 192 4.74 9.24 3.51
CA ASP A 192 5.05 10.59 3.01
C ASP A 192 3.94 11.62 3.28
N LEU A 193 3.35 11.54 4.48
CA LEU A 193 2.28 12.45 4.91
C LEU A 193 2.80 13.69 5.65
N TRP A 194 4.04 13.63 6.18
CA TRP A 194 4.77 14.75 6.78
C TRP A 194 6.28 14.53 6.65
N PRO A 195 7.09 15.61 6.74
CA PRO A 195 8.54 15.51 6.61
C PRO A 195 9.17 14.54 7.61
N THR A 196 10.16 13.78 7.18
CA THR A 196 10.92 12.81 8.01
C THR A 196 10.10 11.63 8.56
N GLN A 197 8.90 11.39 8.05
CA GLN A 197 8.12 10.21 8.41
C GLN A 197 8.84 8.94 7.95
N THR A 198 8.89 7.93 8.83
CA THR A 198 9.26 6.56 8.47
C THR A 198 8.30 5.60 9.16
N ASP A 199 7.82 4.62 8.40
CA ASP A 199 6.86 3.64 8.93
C ASP A 199 7.45 2.85 10.09
N GLU A 200 8.70 2.36 9.97
CA GLU A 200 9.38 1.60 11.01
C GLU A 200 9.59 2.43 12.29
N GLY A 201 9.81 3.75 12.14
CA GLY A 201 9.91 4.67 13.29
C GLY A 201 8.59 4.81 14.05
N GLU A 202 7.45 4.82 13.34
CA GLU A 202 6.12 4.90 13.94
C GLU A 202 5.65 3.56 14.51
N LEU A 203 5.97 2.46 13.84
CA LEU A 203 5.65 1.10 14.27
C LEU A 203 6.51 0.65 15.46
N GLY A 204 7.69 1.29 15.65
CA GLY A 204 8.65 0.94 16.70
C GLY A 204 9.38 -0.39 16.43
N MET A 205 9.29 -0.91 15.20
CA MET A 205 9.95 -2.16 14.79
C MET A 205 10.19 -2.21 13.29
N ARG A 206 11.08 -3.10 12.85
CA ARG A 206 11.34 -3.34 11.42
C ARG A 206 10.23 -4.17 10.80
N TYR A 207 9.89 -3.88 9.56
CA TYR A 207 8.89 -4.64 8.79
C TYR A 207 9.20 -6.14 8.72
N ARG A 208 10.45 -6.53 8.51
CA ARG A 208 10.82 -7.96 8.49
C ARG A 208 10.47 -8.68 9.79
N GLN A 209 10.73 -8.05 10.93
CA GLN A 209 10.38 -8.60 12.25
C GLN A 209 8.85 -8.65 12.44
N ALA A 210 8.15 -7.60 12.05
CA ALA A 210 6.70 -7.58 12.09
C ALA A 210 6.09 -8.68 11.21
N ASP A 211 6.59 -8.87 9.99
CA ASP A 211 6.11 -9.86 9.04
C ASP A 211 6.27 -11.30 9.55
N GLU A 212 7.40 -11.62 10.20
CA GLU A 212 7.61 -12.95 10.80
C GLU A 212 6.56 -13.27 11.85
N ILE A 213 6.30 -12.33 12.77
CA ILE A 213 5.28 -12.49 13.83
C ILE A 213 3.87 -12.53 13.22
N LEU A 214 3.57 -11.63 12.29
CA LEU A 214 2.26 -11.57 11.65
C LEU A 214 1.97 -12.81 10.80
N PHE A 215 2.99 -13.39 10.15
CA PHE A 215 2.85 -14.64 9.42
C PHE A 215 2.51 -15.80 10.36
N ASP A 216 3.25 -15.96 11.46
CA ASP A 216 2.98 -17.01 12.44
C ASP A 216 1.61 -16.83 13.09
N PHE A 217 1.21 -15.60 13.37
CA PHE A 217 -0.12 -15.26 13.89
C PHE A 217 -1.25 -15.55 12.88
N ALA A 218 -1.14 -14.99 11.66
CA ALA A 218 -2.26 -14.98 10.71
C ALA A 218 -2.34 -16.25 9.87
N GLU A 219 -1.19 -16.85 9.45
CA GLU A 219 -1.17 -18.03 8.60
C GLU A 219 -1.13 -19.34 9.38
N ARG A 220 -0.46 -19.34 10.55
CA ARG A 220 -0.33 -20.53 11.39
C ARG A 220 -1.31 -20.56 12.56
N GLY A 221 -2.03 -19.46 12.80
CA GLY A 221 -3.00 -19.35 13.89
C GLY A 221 -2.37 -19.37 15.28
N MET A 222 -1.10 -18.96 15.41
CA MET A 222 -0.40 -18.94 16.69
C MET A 222 -0.94 -17.82 17.57
N ASP A 223 -1.25 -18.16 18.82
CA ASP A 223 -1.58 -17.18 19.85
C ASP A 223 -0.32 -16.55 20.46
N GLN A 224 -0.51 -15.59 21.36
CA GLN A 224 0.59 -14.85 21.99
C GLN A 224 1.61 -15.78 22.68
N ASP A 225 1.14 -16.75 23.44
CA ASP A 225 2.03 -17.66 24.19
C ASP A 225 2.83 -18.56 23.26
N SER A 226 2.20 -19.04 22.18
CA SER A 226 2.84 -19.81 21.12
C SER A 226 3.92 -19.02 20.37
N LEU A 227 3.65 -17.74 20.07
CA LEU A 227 4.63 -16.84 19.44
C LEU A 227 5.85 -16.61 20.34
N ILE A 228 5.64 -16.38 21.62
CA ILE A 228 6.74 -16.22 22.60
C ILE A 228 7.52 -17.53 22.72
N SER A 229 6.84 -18.65 22.78
CA SER A 229 7.48 -19.99 22.86
C SER A 229 8.29 -20.33 21.60
N ALA A 230 7.90 -19.77 20.43
CA ALA A 230 8.65 -19.89 19.18
C ALA A 230 9.90 -18.98 19.12
N GLY A 231 10.15 -18.17 20.14
CA GLY A 231 11.35 -17.35 20.30
C GLY A 231 11.19 -15.88 19.89
N HIS A 232 9.98 -15.41 19.63
CA HIS A 232 9.72 -13.99 19.42
C HIS A 232 9.79 -13.22 20.74
N ASP A 233 10.27 -11.97 20.68
CA ASP A 233 10.37 -11.09 21.85
C ASP A 233 8.98 -10.80 22.42
N PRO A 234 8.73 -11.08 23.73
CA PRO A 234 7.42 -10.88 24.33
C PRO A 234 6.87 -9.44 24.23
N ALA A 235 7.75 -8.44 24.39
CA ALA A 235 7.34 -7.03 24.32
C ALA A 235 6.93 -6.63 22.89
N VAL A 236 7.64 -7.13 21.89
CA VAL A 236 7.32 -6.91 20.48
C VAL A 236 6.01 -7.61 20.11
N VAL A 237 5.82 -8.86 20.55
CA VAL A 237 4.57 -9.62 20.32
C VAL A 237 3.38 -8.91 20.95
N ASP A 238 3.47 -8.51 22.20
CA ASP A 238 2.38 -7.78 22.89
C ASP A 238 2.03 -6.47 22.18
N HIS A 239 3.05 -5.67 21.85
CA HIS A 239 2.87 -4.42 21.12
C HIS A 239 2.19 -4.62 19.77
N LEU A 240 2.70 -5.56 18.96
CA LEU A 240 2.18 -5.84 17.61
C LEU A 240 0.75 -6.36 17.64
N LEU A 241 0.45 -7.38 18.47
CA LEU A 241 -0.90 -7.94 18.59
C LEU A 241 -1.88 -6.92 19.16
N GLY A 242 -1.40 -6.03 20.04
CA GLY A 242 -2.16 -4.88 20.51
C GLY A 242 -2.58 -3.94 19.38
N ILE A 243 -1.69 -3.64 18.43
CA ILE A 243 -2.00 -2.84 17.22
C ILE A 243 -3.03 -3.59 16.36
N VAL A 244 -2.76 -4.86 16.04
CA VAL A 244 -3.64 -5.70 15.20
C VAL A 244 -5.07 -5.74 15.75
N LYS A 245 -5.22 -5.88 17.07
CA LYS A 245 -6.53 -5.91 17.75
C LYS A 245 -7.24 -4.55 17.68
N ARG A 246 -6.54 -3.46 18.01
CA ARG A 246 -7.12 -2.11 17.98
C ARG A 246 -7.57 -1.69 16.58
N CYS A 247 -6.85 -2.10 15.54
CA CYS A 247 -7.13 -1.73 14.16
C CYS A 247 -8.02 -2.73 13.41
N ALA A 248 -8.54 -3.77 14.09
CA ALA A 248 -9.34 -4.82 13.46
C ALA A 248 -10.59 -4.28 12.72
N PHE A 249 -11.15 -3.17 13.17
CA PHE A 249 -12.31 -2.53 12.53
C PHE A 249 -12.00 -2.02 11.12
N LYS A 250 -10.75 -1.62 10.83
CA LYS A 250 -10.35 -1.13 9.51
C LYS A 250 -10.37 -2.23 8.43
N ARG A 251 -10.27 -3.50 8.83
CA ARG A 251 -10.28 -4.67 7.94
C ARG A 251 -11.68 -5.19 7.61
N ARG A 252 -12.70 -4.53 8.13
CA ARG A 252 -14.10 -4.94 7.93
C ARG A 252 -14.85 -3.82 7.23
N GLY A 253 -15.81 -4.20 6.39
CA GLY A 253 -16.78 -3.23 5.89
C GLY A 253 -17.57 -2.59 7.03
N PRO A 254 -18.40 -1.58 6.75
CA PRO A 254 -19.29 -0.99 7.75
C PRO A 254 -20.09 -2.07 8.48
N ALA A 255 -20.18 -1.93 9.81
CA ALA A 255 -21.01 -2.85 10.59
C ALA A 255 -22.48 -2.67 10.18
N VAL A 256 -23.14 -3.77 9.87
CA VAL A 256 -24.58 -3.79 9.56
C VAL A 256 -25.32 -4.58 10.64
N PRO A 257 -26.54 -4.17 11.01
CA PRO A 257 -27.35 -4.94 11.95
C PRO A 257 -27.73 -6.30 11.33
N PRO A 258 -28.06 -7.31 12.14
CA PRO A 258 -28.61 -8.54 11.63
C PRO A 258 -29.90 -8.28 10.85
N ALA A 259 -30.14 -9.11 9.83
CA ALA A 259 -31.37 -8.99 9.04
C ALA A 259 -32.60 -9.05 9.94
N TYR A 260 -33.46 -8.06 9.83
CA TYR A 260 -34.78 -8.11 10.46
C TYR A 260 -35.61 -9.13 9.71
N ARG A 261 -36.09 -10.15 10.43
CA ARG A 261 -37.07 -11.13 9.92
C ARG A 261 -38.48 -10.64 10.22
#